data_518dadf6a24f4918e4b88df79147793d
#
_entry.id   518dadf6a24f4918e4b88df79147793d
#
_cell.length_a   1.000
_cell.length_b   1.000
_cell.length_c   1.000
_cell.angle_alpha   90.00
_cell.angle_beta   90.00
_cell.angle_gamma   90.00
#
_symmetry.space_group_name_H-M   'P 1'
#
loop_
_entity.id
_entity.type
_entity.pdbx_description
1 polymer ?
#
loop_
_entity_poly.entity_id
_entity_poly.type
_entity_poly.pdbx_seq_one_letter_code
_entity_poly.pdbx_strand_id
1 'polypeptide(L)'
;MRKLSAAGAWLLLLGLGLLILGTEEHIRRQAGLFKAAQEQERPEETARRYYELYENIWKDLEFFPIPQWKEENISVTYENSWLFERTYGGTRGHEGTDLMPPENESGVYPVISISDGTVESVGWLEKGGWRIGVRSIHDVYFYYAHLSSYAEEFRKGDVIKAGQLLGYMGDTGYGKQEGTSGQFPVHLHLGIYLRNEEFAELAVNPYWFLRYLENYRLTVSRGASG
;
A
#
# COMPACT_ATOMS: atom_id res chain seq x y z
N MET A 1 -33.18 12.75 -26.37
CA MET A 1 -32.11 12.57 -25.40
C MET A 1 -31.60 11.14 -25.52
N ARG A 2 -30.41 10.91 -26.10
CA ARG A 2 -29.83 9.56 -26.19
C ARG A 2 -29.33 9.18 -24.81
N LYS A 3 -29.86 8.07 -24.27
CA LYS A 3 -29.35 7.46 -23.01
C LYS A 3 -27.91 7.00 -23.28
N LEU A 4 -26.94 7.52 -22.54
CA LEU A 4 -25.59 6.96 -22.53
C LEU A 4 -25.70 5.47 -22.16
N SER A 5 -25.03 4.60 -22.92
CA SER A 5 -24.93 3.19 -22.54
C SER A 5 -24.12 3.09 -21.22
N ALA A 6 -24.39 2.05 -20.43
CA ALA A 6 -23.67 1.82 -19.18
C ALA A 6 -22.15 1.87 -19.37
N ALA A 7 -21.65 1.30 -20.48
CA ALA A 7 -20.24 1.38 -20.87
C ALA A 7 -19.72 2.81 -21.06
N GLY A 8 -20.53 3.70 -21.67
CA GLY A 8 -20.16 5.11 -21.84
C GLY A 8 -20.11 5.90 -20.53
N ALA A 9 -20.95 5.56 -19.55
CA ALA A 9 -20.94 6.18 -18.23
C ALA A 9 -19.70 5.74 -17.41
N TRP A 10 -19.30 4.48 -17.50
CA TRP A 10 -18.10 3.97 -16.85
C TRP A 10 -16.82 4.57 -17.43
N LEU A 11 -16.75 4.73 -18.76
CA LEU A 11 -15.62 5.38 -19.43
C LEU A 11 -15.49 6.87 -19.04
N LEU A 12 -16.59 7.57 -18.82
CA LEU A 12 -16.58 8.95 -18.34
C LEU A 12 -16.16 9.07 -16.87
N LEU A 13 -16.57 8.16 -16.01
CA LEU A 13 -16.15 8.12 -14.60
C LEU A 13 -14.67 7.79 -14.45
N LEU A 14 -14.15 6.82 -15.22
CA LEU A 14 -12.72 6.53 -15.29
C LEU A 14 -11.93 7.73 -15.86
N GLY A 15 -12.42 8.38 -16.90
CA GLY A 15 -11.80 9.57 -17.49
C GLY A 15 -11.79 10.77 -16.54
N LEU A 16 -12.85 11.01 -15.76
CA LEU A 16 -12.90 12.09 -14.76
C LEU A 16 -11.98 11.82 -13.55
N GLY A 17 -11.88 10.56 -13.11
CA GLY A 17 -10.91 10.17 -12.06
C GLY A 17 -9.46 10.42 -12.46
N LEU A 18 -9.16 10.29 -13.76
CA LEU A 18 -7.82 10.53 -14.33
C LEU A 18 -7.44 12.01 -14.42
N LEU A 19 -8.41 12.89 -14.67
CA LEU A 19 -8.18 14.34 -14.84
C LEU A 19 -7.86 15.08 -13.53
N ILE A 20 -8.17 14.49 -12.39
CA ILE A 20 -8.07 15.17 -11.08
C ILE A 20 -6.75 14.85 -10.36
N LEU A 21 -5.98 13.79 -10.73
CA LEU A 21 -5.07 13.15 -9.77
C LEU A 21 -3.69 12.74 -10.27
N GLY A 22 -3.18 13.16 -11.43
CA GLY A 22 -2.01 12.47 -11.91
C GLY A 22 -0.74 13.26 -12.18
N THR A 23 0.36 12.70 -11.77
CA THR A 23 1.67 12.99 -12.36
C THR A 23 1.70 12.51 -13.82
N GLU A 24 2.54 13.12 -14.67
CA GLU A 24 2.64 12.74 -16.10
C GLU A 24 2.88 11.23 -16.31
N GLU A 25 3.62 10.59 -15.44
CA GLU A 25 3.92 9.16 -15.55
C GLU A 25 2.70 8.28 -15.22
N HIS A 26 1.93 8.64 -14.21
CA HIS A 26 0.68 7.94 -13.88
C HIS A 26 -0.35 8.12 -14.98
N ILE A 27 -0.46 9.34 -15.53
CA ILE A 27 -1.32 9.64 -16.68
C ILE A 27 -0.87 8.84 -17.91
N ARG A 28 0.44 8.73 -18.17
CA ARG A 28 0.98 7.93 -19.27
C ARG A 28 0.72 6.44 -19.08
N ARG A 29 0.88 5.90 -17.86
CA ARG A 29 0.55 4.50 -17.53
C ARG A 29 -0.94 4.24 -17.73
N GLN A 30 -1.79 5.11 -17.18
CA GLN A 30 -3.25 5.00 -17.35
C GLN A 30 -3.68 5.22 -18.81
N ALA A 31 -3.07 6.15 -19.54
CA ALA A 31 -3.34 6.37 -20.96
C ALA A 31 -2.84 5.20 -21.83
N GLY A 32 -1.73 4.55 -21.45
CA GLY A 32 -1.27 3.30 -22.05
C GLY A 32 -2.26 2.18 -21.87
N LEU A 33 -2.84 2.05 -20.67
CA LEU A 33 -3.93 1.13 -20.35
C LEU A 33 -5.17 1.39 -21.22
N PHE A 34 -5.58 2.65 -21.34
CA PHE A 34 -6.71 3.05 -22.17
C PHE A 34 -6.47 2.75 -23.63
N LYS A 35 -5.25 2.98 -24.13
CA LYS A 35 -4.87 2.75 -25.53
C LYS A 35 -4.83 1.25 -25.84
N ALA A 36 -4.25 0.43 -24.97
CA ALA A 36 -4.24 -1.04 -25.09
C ALA A 36 -5.65 -1.62 -25.05
N ALA A 37 -6.51 -1.10 -24.16
CA ALA A 37 -7.92 -1.49 -24.05
C ALA A 37 -8.74 -1.08 -25.31
N GLN A 38 -8.36 -0.02 -26.02
CA GLN A 38 -9.02 0.39 -27.26
C GLN A 38 -8.56 -0.39 -28.49
N GLU A 39 -7.33 -0.88 -28.49
CA GLU A 39 -6.72 -1.44 -29.71
C GLU A 39 -6.95 -2.94 -29.88
N GLN A 40 -7.31 -3.73 -28.84
CA GLN A 40 -7.35 -5.20 -28.98
C GLN A 40 -8.34 -6.01 -28.11
N GLU A 41 -9.03 -5.44 -27.13
CA GLU A 41 -9.95 -6.20 -26.26
C GLU A 41 -11.36 -5.60 -26.22
N ARG A 42 -12.36 -6.48 -26.03
CA ARG A 42 -13.72 -6.00 -25.73
C ARG A 42 -13.73 -5.28 -24.39
N PRO A 43 -14.36 -4.10 -24.27
CA PRO A 43 -14.40 -3.33 -23.02
C PRO A 43 -14.85 -4.14 -21.80
N GLU A 44 -15.70 -5.14 -22.02
CA GLU A 44 -16.22 -6.03 -20.98
C GLU A 44 -15.15 -7.01 -20.46
N GLU A 45 -14.25 -7.50 -21.32
CA GLU A 45 -13.14 -8.38 -20.94
C GLU A 45 -12.10 -7.61 -20.11
N THR A 46 -11.75 -6.42 -20.54
CA THR A 46 -10.85 -5.52 -19.78
C THR A 46 -11.45 -5.17 -18.41
N ALA A 47 -12.73 -4.76 -18.35
CA ALA A 47 -13.39 -4.44 -17.10
C ALA A 47 -13.44 -5.65 -16.14
N ARG A 48 -13.67 -6.85 -16.66
CA ARG A 48 -13.66 -8.09 -15.88
C ARG A 48 -12.27 -8.37 -15.30
N ARG A 49 -11.20 -8.23 -16.10
CA ARG A 49 -9.81 -8.43 -15.63
C ARG A 49 -9.46 -7.47 -14.50
N TYR A 50 -9.84 -6.19 -14.59
CA TYR A 50 -9.66 -5.23 -13.50
C TYR A 50 -10.44 -5.63 -12.26
N TYR A 51 -11.69 -6.05 -12.42
CA TYR A 51 -12.50 -6.52 -11.30
C TYR A 51 -11.84 -7.71 -10.59
N GLU A 52 -11.37 -8.71 -11.33
CA GLU A 52 -10.69 -9.90 -10.82
C GLU A 52 -9.40 -9.53 -10.05
N LEU A 53 -8.61 -8.57 -10.56
CA LEU A 53 -7.41 -8.07 -9.87
C LEU A 53 -7.75 -7.41 -8.53
N TYR A 54 -8.77 -6.56 -8.50
CA TYR A 54 -9.23 -5.93 -7.25
C TYR A 54 -9.86 -6.95 -6.29
N GLU A 55 -10.54 -7.95 -6.81
CA GLU A 55 -11.09 -9.06 -6.02
C GLU A 55 -10.01 -9.84 -5.28
N ASN A 56 -8.82 -9.99 -5.86
CA ASN A 56 -7.68 -10.63 -5.20
C ASN A 56 -7.22 -9.86 -3.97
N ILE A 57 -7.27 -8.52 -3.98
CA ILE A 57 -6.97 -7.75 -2.76
C ILE A 57 -7.95 -8.14 -1.65
N TRP A 58 -9.27 -8.14 -1.93
CA TRP A 58 -10.29 -8.47 -0.94
C TRP A 58 -10.15 -9.87 -0.35
N LYS A 59 -9.69 -10.85 -1.15
CA LYS A 59 -9.45 -12.23 -0.70
C LYS A 59 -8.29 -12.34 0.29
N ASP A 60 -7.33 -11.42 0.21
CA ASP A 60 -6.10 -11.46 0.99
C ASP A 60 -6.11 -10.55 2.23
N LEU A 61 -7.15 -9.72 2.39
CA LEU A 61 -7.27 -8.83 3.54
C LEU A 61 -7.73 -9.59 4.79
N GLU A 62 -6.88 -9.64 5.82
CA GLU A 62 -7.23 -10.26 7.10
C GLU A 62 -7.20 -9.27 8.26
N PHE A 63 -6.11 -8.52 8.45
CA PHE A 63 -5.95 -7.66 9.60
C PHE A 63 -5.50 -6.24 9.22
N PHE A 64 -5.94 -5.27 10.04
CA PHE A 64 -5.41 -3.91 9.98
C PHE A 64 -3.92 -3.93 10.37
N PRO A 65 -3.02 -3.23 9.64
CA PRO A 65 -1.57 -3.40 9.82
C PRO A 65 -1.02 -2.90 11.16
N ILE A 66 -1.81 -2.15 11.93
CA ILE A 66 -1.44 -1.69 13.27
C ILE A 66 -2.39 -2.32 14.28
N PRO A 67 -1.94 -3.27 15.11
CA PRO A 67 -2.77 -3.91 16.12
C PRO A 67 -3.16 -2.93 17.24
N GLN A 68 -4.09 -3.34 18.09
CA GLN A 68 -4.42 -2.66 19.34
C GLN A 68 -3.62 -3.27 20.48
N TRP A 69 -3.22 -2.48 21.47
CA TRP A 69 -2.79 -3.01 22.74
C TRP A 69 -3.98 -3.37 23.62
N LYS A 70 -3.83 -4.40 24.44
CA LYS A 70 -4.87 -4.79 25.40
C LYS A 70 -5.11 -3.72 26.46
N GLU A 71 -4.03 -3.06 26.81
CA GLU A 71 -3.96 -2.07 27.90
C GLU A 71 -4.38 -0.68 27.43
N GLU A 72 -4.24 -0.40 26.14
CA GLU A 72 -4.41 0.93 25.58
C GLU A 72 -4.86 0.88 24.12
N ASN A 73 -5.77 1.77 23.75
CA ASN A 73 -6.19 1.91 22.36
C ASN A 73 -5.15 2.74 21.56
N ILE A 74 -4.46 2.11 20.63
CA ILE A 74 -3.58 2.81 19.69
C ILE A 74 -4.46 3.55 18.66
N SER A 75 -4.60 4.85 18.84
CA SER A 75 -5.31 5.70 17.89
C SER A 75 -4.39 6.03 16.71
N VAL A 76 -4.62 5.41 15.56
CA VAL A 76 -3.89 5.70 14.32
C VAL A 76 -4.75 6.60 13.45
N THR A 77 -4.15 7.67 12.91
CA THR A 77 -4.83 8.58 11.97
C THR A 77 -4.24 8.44 10.57
N TYR A 78 -5.08 8.57 9.56
CA TYR A 78 -4.66 8.59 8.16
C TYR A 78 -5.74 9.25 7.29
N GLU A 79 -5.31 9.82 6.19
CA GLU A 79 -6.19 10.47 5.21
C GLU A 79 -6.04 9.86 3.82
N ASN A 80 -6.96 10.13 2.93
CA ASN A 80 -6.84 9.73 1.53
C ASN A 80 -5.89 10.68 0.79
N SER A 81 -4.59 10.48 1.01
CA SER A 81 -3.51 11.24 0.37
C SER A 81 -3.02 10.63 -0.94
N TRP A 82 -3.82 9.76 -1.55
CA TRP A 82 -3.50 9.10 -2.82
C TRP A 82 -3.16 10.11 -3.91
N LEU A 83 -1.99 9.94 -4.52
CA LEU A 83 -1.41 10.80 -5.56
C LEU A 83 -1.13 12.26 -5.15
N PHE A 84 -1.21 12.61 -3.88
CA PHE A 84 -0.69 13.89 -3.41
C PHE A 84 0.78 14.02 -3.78
N GLU A 85 1.18 15.21 -4.18
CA GLU A 85 2.54 15.47 -4.64
C GLU A 85 3.59 15.19 -3.55
N ARG A 86 4.63 14.45 -3.93
CA ARG A 86 5.85 14.22 -3.17
C ARG A 86 7.02 14.77 -3.96
N THR A 87 7.88 15.54 -3.30
CA THR A 87 8.97 16.26 -3.96
C THR A 87 10.36 15.65 -3.73
N TYR A 88 10.55 14.82 -2.70
CA TYR A 88 11.83 14.17 -2.46
C TYR A 88 12.21 13.22 -3.60
N GLY A 89 13.41 13.45 -4.16
CA GLY A 89 13.92 12.66 -5.29
C GLY A 89 13.17 12.88 -6.61
N GLY A 90 12.54 14.06 -6.79
CA GLY A 90 11.74 14.46 -7.94
C GLY A 90 10.24 14.45 -7.66
N THR A 91 9.47 15.13 -8.51
CA THR A 91 8.02 15.19 -8.39
C THR A 91 7.38 13.84 -8.76
N ARG A 92 6.56 13.31 -7.85
CA ARG A 92 5.81 12.05 -8.03
C ARG A 92 4.50 12.07 -7.24
N GLY A 93 3.56 11.23 -7.62
CA GLY A 93 2.36 10.96 -6.82
C GLY A 93 2.69 10.09 -5.60
N HIS A 94 1.93 10.23 -4.54
CA HIS A 94 1.96 9.35 -3.37
C HIS A 94 1.22 8.05 -3.68
N GLU A 95 1.93 6.97 -3.95
CA GLU A 95 1.38 5.64 -4.24
C GLU A 95 1.23 4.81 -2.96
N GLY A 96 0.43 5.29 -2.01
CA GLY A 96 0.22 4.64 -0.72
C GLY A 96 -0.70 5.43 0.21
N THR A 97 -0.74 5.00 1.46
CA THR A 97 -1.41 5.70 2.56
C THR A 97 -0.47 5.72 3.75
N ASP A 98 -0.28 6.92 4.34
CA ASP A 98 0.56 7.11 5.51
C ASP A 98 -0.31 7.00 6.78
N LEU A 99 0.01 6.04 7.65
CA LEU A 99 -0.65 5.82 8.92
C LEU A 99 0.19 6.45 10.03
N MET A 100 -0.35 7.50 10.66
CA MET A 100 0.33 8.28 11.68
C MET A 100 -0.01 7.74 13.08
N PRO A 101 0.98 7.43 13.93
CA PRO A 101 0.74 7.03 15.30
C PRO A 101 0.31 8.22 16.19
N PRO A 102 -0.22 8.00 17.40
CA PRO A 102 -0.62 9.09 18.30
C PRO A 102 0.58 9.91 18.78
N GLU A 103 1.73 9.27 19.00
CA GLU A 103 2.97 9.93 19.43
C GLU A 103 4.05 9.76 18.37
N ASN A 104 4.86 10.80 18.16
CA ASN A 104 5.95 10.78 17.18
C ASN A 104 7.19 10.04 17.72
N GLU A 105 7.00 8.78 18.14
CA GLU A 105 8.05 7.93 18.71
C GLU A 105 8.38 6.76 17.80
N SER A 106 9.62 6.73 17.30
CA SER A 106 10.15 5.67 16.45
C SER A 106 10.40 4.39 17.27
N GLY A 107 10.03 3.23 16.71
CA GLY A 107 10.27 1.93 17.34
C GLY A 107 9.22 1.48 18.35
N VAL A 108 8.15 2.23 18.54
CA VAL A 108 7.12 1.93 19.57
C VAL A 108 5.95 1.15 18.98
N TYR A 109 5.42 1.55 17.84
CA TYR A 109 4.17 1.04 17.30
C TYR A 109 4.41 -0.17 16.38
N PRO A 110 3.85 -1.34 16.73
CA PRO A 110 4.06 -2.55 15.95
C PRO A 110 3.37 -2.48 14.58
N VAL A 111 4.02 -3.08 13.59
CA VAL A 111 3.51 -3.28 12.23
C VAL A 111 3.38 -4.76 11.98
N ILE A 112 2.18 -5.22 11.63
CA ILE A 112 1.86 -6.62 11.34
C ILE A 112 1.48 -6.82 9.88
N SER A 113 1.63 -8.05 9.38
CA SER A 113 1.19 -8.38 8.03
C SER A 113 -0.33 -8.34 7.90
N ILE A 114 -0.81 -7.71 6.82
CA ILE A 114 -2.23 -7.68 6.44
C ILE A 114 -2.72 -9.07 6.02
N SER A 115 -1.83 -9.85 5.38
CA SER A 115 -2.18 -11.11 4.71
C SER A 115 -1.17 -12.21 5.00
N ASP A 116 -1.56 -13.44 4.72
CA ASP A 116 -0.63 -14.54 4.44
C ASP A 116 0.17 -14.25 3.17
N GLY A 117 1.42 -14.74 3.11
CA GLY A 117 2.23 -14.57 1.92
C GLY A 117 3.69 -14.98 2.08
N THR A 118 4.54 -14.44 1.23
CA THR A 118 5.99 -14.61 1.29
C THR A 118 6.71 -13.27 1.17
N VAL A 119 7.83 -13.13 1.84
CA VAL A 119 8.69 -11.96 1.71
C VAL A 119 9.24 -11.91 0.27
N GLU A 120 8.80 -10.93 -0.50
CA GLU A 120 9.33 -10.69 -1.85
C GLU A 120 10.53 -9.75 -1.81
N SER A 121 10.50 -8.80 -0.90
CA SER A 121 11.58 -7.83 -0.74
C SER A 121 11.73 -7.38 0.72
N VAL A 122 12.97 -7.16 1.15
CA VAL A 122 13.33 -6.67 2.48
C VAL A 122 14.63 -5.87 2.40
N GLY A 123 14.87 -4.95 3.33
CA GLY A 123 16.11 -4.17 3.41
C GLY A 123 15.89 -2.69 3.09
N TRP A 124 16.97 -1.98 2.85
CA TRP A 124 16.99 -0.53 2.65
C TRP A 124 16.60 -0.09 1.24
N LEU A 125 15.81 0.98 1.16
CA LEU A 125 15.62 1.78 -0.05
C LEU A 125 15.77 3.26 0.26
N GLU A 126 16.37 4.04 -0.64
CA GLU A 126 16.58 5.48 -0.45
C GLU A 126 15.31 6.23 -0.06
N LYS A 127 14.18 5.95 -0.73
CA LYS A 127 12.89 6.62 -0.46
C LYS A 127 12.11 5.96 0.67
N GLY A 128 12.10 4.65 0.74
CA GLY A 128 11.27 3.87 1.68
C GLY A 128 11.95 3.55 3.01
N GLY A 129 13.24 3.83 3.18
CA GLY A 129 13.99 3.42 4.36
C GLY A 129 14.05 1.91 4.52
N TRP A 130 14.04 1.44 5.75
CA TRP A 130 13.83 0.05 6.06
C TRP A 130 12.40 -0.35 5.67
N ARG A 131 12.29 -1.33 4.81
CA ARG A 131 11.00 -1.76 4.27
C ARG A 131 10.93 -3.27 4.12
N ILE A 132 9.73 -3.82 4.17
CA ILE A 132 9.42 -5.20 3.84
C ILE A 132 8.22 -5.23 2.91
N GLY A 133 8.27 -6.09 1.90
CA GLY A 133 7.16 -6.33 0.98
C GLY A 133 6.77 -7.79 1.00
N VAL A 134 5.50 -8.05 1.24
CA VAL A 134 4.90 -9.38 1.30
C VAL A 134 4.04 -9.60 0.07
N ARG A 135 4.33 -10.65 -0.70
CA ARG A 135 3.51 -11.12 -1.81
C ARG A 135 2.54 -12.16 -1.30
N SER A 136 1.24 -11.87 -1.40
CA SER A 136 0.16 -12.77 -1.01
C SER A 136 0.00 -13.96 -1.96
N ILE A 137 -0.88 -14.89 -1.60
CA ILE A 137 -1.18 -16.08 -2.41
C ILE A 137 -1.93 -15.76 -3.72
N HIS A 138 -2.67 -14.64 -3.78
CA HIS A 138 -3.35 -14.15 -4.98
C HIS A 138 -2.56 -13.06 -5.72
N ASP A 139 -1.23 -13.02 -5.50
CA ASP A 139 -0.28 -12.14 -6.19
C ASP A 139 -0.44 -10.64 -5.91
N VAL A 140 -1.05 -10.28 -4.77
CA VAL A 140 -1.08 -8.90 -4.26
C VAL A 140 0.20 -8.60 -3.48
N TYR A 141 0.83 -7.47 -3.76
CA TYR A 141 2.03 -7.03 -3.04
C TYR A 141 1.69 -5.96 -2.03
N PHE A 142 1.85 -6.30 -0.75
CA PHE A 142 1.70 -5.38 0.38
C PHE A 142 3.07 -4.86 0.79
N TYR A 143 3.24 -3.54 0.73
CA TYR A 143 4.50 -2.85 0.97
C TYR A 143 4.43 -2.03 2.25
N TYR A 144 5.32 -2.32 3.19
CA TYR A 144 5.43 -1.67 4.49
C TYR A 144 6.76 -0.95 4.56
N ALA A 145 6.76 0.40 4.65
CA ALA A 145 7.97 1.21 4.60
C ALA A 145 8.12 2.15 5.80
N HIS A 146 9.29 2.78 5.88
CA HIS A 146 9.73 3.67 6.96
C HIS A 146 9.84 2.98 8.32
N LEU A 147 10.08 1.65 8.34
CA LEU A 147 10.24 0.93 9.60
C LEU A 147 11.49 1.41 10.35
N SER A 148 11.42 1.45 11.68
CA SER A 148 12.57 1.70 12.56
C SER A 148 13.45 0.45 12.67
N SER A 149 12.81 -0.71 12.74
CA SER A 149 13.46 -2.01 12.87
C SER A 149 12.54 -3.13 12.40
N TYR A 150 13.12 -4.26 12.06
CA TYR A 150 12.37 -5.51 11.87
C TYR A 150 12.17 -6.22 13.21
N ALA A 151 11.11 -7.05 13.29
CA ALA A 151 10.84 -7.88 14.44
C ALA A 151 11.83 -9.06 14.57
N GLU A 152 12.33 -9.54 13.43
CA GLU A 152 13.29 -10.63 13.29
C GLU A 152 14.09 -10.47 12.00
N GLU A 153 15.06 -11.33 11.74
CA GLU A 153 15.82 -11.35 10.49
C GLU A 153 14.98 -11.97 9.37
N PHE A 154 14.34 -11.15 8.54
CA PHE A 154 13.61 -11.61 7.36
C PHE A 154 14.50 -11.72 6.14
N ARG A 155 14.21 -12.72 5.30
CA ARG A 155 14.86 -12.98 4.01
C ARG A 155 13.81 -13.17 2.92
N LYS A 156 14.16 -12.83 1.70
CA LYS A 156 13.30 -13.12 0.54
C LYS A 156 12.97 -14.61 0.49
N GLY A 157 11.67 -14.93 0.37
CA GLY A 157 11.14 -16.28 0.35
C GLY A 157 10.60 -16.78 1.69
N ASP A 158 10.84 -16.05 2.80
CA ASP A 158 10.28 -16.41 4.10
C ASP A 158 8.75 -16.36 4.07
N VAL A 159 8.13 -17.35 4.67
CA VAL A 159 6.67 -17.43 4.75
C VAL A 159 6.17 -16.52 5.88
N ILE A 160 5.21 -15.68 5.56
CA ILE A 160 4.57 -14.75 6.49
C ILE A 160 3.13 -15.17 6.70
N LYS A 161 2.68 -15.07 7.95
CA LYS A 161 1.29 -15.24 8.32
C LYS A 161 0.61 -13.90 8.54
N ALA A 162 -0.67 -13.81 8.17
CA ALA A 162 -1.49 -12.66 8.53
C ALA A 162 -1.43 -12.44 10.05
N GLY A 163 -1.24 -11.18 10.46
CA GLY A 163 -1.03 -10.82 11.86
C GLY A 163 0.38 -11.05 12.42
N GLN A 164 1.31 -11.64 11.64
CA GLN A 164 2.71 -11.77 12.07
C GLN A 164 3.35 -10.40 12.20
N LEU A 165 4.08 -10.19 13.30
CA LEU A 165 4.84 -8.96 13.54
C LEU A 165 5.97 -8.85 12.52
N LEU A 166 5.97 -7.76 11.74
CA LEU A 166 6.99 -7.47 10.74
C LEU A 166 8.08 -6.54 11.29
N GLY A 167 7.70 -5.62 12.16
CA GLY A 167 8.61 -4.62 12.70
C GLY A 167 7.86 -3.51 13.43
N TYR A 168 8.48 -2.35 13.50
CA TYR A 168 7.93 -1.20 14.22
C TYR A 168 7.96 0.05 13.34
N MET A 169 6.97 0.93 13.52
CA MET A 169 6.93 2.21 12.82
C MET A 169 8.19 3.03 13.11
N GLY A 170 8.63 3.76 12.10
CA GLY A 170 9.77 4.66 12.19
C GLY A 170 9.63 5.85 11.26
N ASP A 171 10.75 6.47 11.00
CA ASP A 171 10.94 7.65 10.17
C ASP A 171 12.17 7.50 9.27
N THR A 172 12.50 6.24 8.93
CA THR A 172 13.68 5.91 8.13
C THR A 172 13.42 6.13 6.63
N GLY A 173 14.44 6.57 5.90
CA GLY A 173 14.36 6.83 4.47
C GLY A 173 14.73 8.27 4.11
N TYR A 174 14.43 8.65 2.89
CA TYR A 174 14.80 9.93 2.30
C TYR A 174 16.28 10.25 2.43
N GLY A 175 17.11 9.22 2.19
CA GLY A 175 18.56 9.32 2.21
C GLY A 175 19.24 8.11 1.56
N LYS A 176 20.36 8.36 0.87
CA LYS A 176 21.16 7.31 0.23
C LYS A 176 21.86 6.41 1.24
N GLN A 177 22.23 7.00 2.38
CA GLN A 177 22.89 6.27 3.45
C GLN A 177 21.86 5.42 4.19
N GLU A 178 22.14 4.14 4.32
CA GLU A 178 21.36 3.21 5.13
C GLU A 178 21.25 3.70 6.57
N GLY A 179 20.04 3.63 7.15
CA GLY A 179 19.77 4.14 8.48
C GLY A 179 19.43 5.64 8.56
N THR A 180 19.41 6.37 7.43
CA THR A 180 18.93 7.77 7.44
C THR A 180 17.53 7.85 8.04
N SER A 181 17.31 8.73 9.03
CA SER A 181 16.05 8.94 9.74
C SER A 181 15.87 10.41 10.13
N GLY A 182 14.73 10.80 10.72
CA GLY A 182 14.48 12.15 11.21
C GLY A 182 14.14 13.18 10.13
N GLN A 183 13.84 12.74 8.89
CA GLN A 183 13.51 13.66 7.79
C GLN A 183 12.03 14.02 7.75
N PHE A 184 11.18 13.24 8.42
CA PHE A 184 9.72 13.37 8.46
C PHE A 184 9.18 12.72 9.75
N PRO A 185 7.93 13.00 10.15
CA PRO A 185 7.31 12.35 11.31
C PRO A 185 7.21 10.84 11.18
N VAL A 186 7.26 10.12 12.30
CA VAL A 186 7.05 8.67 12.37
C VAL A 186 5.72 8.29 11.74
N HIS A 187 5.73 7.32 10.83
CA HIS A 187 4.53 6.75 10.22
C HIS A 187 4.82 5.40 9.58
N LEU A 188 3.76 4.64 9.31
CA LEU A 188 3.83 3.54 8.37
C LEU A 188 3.34 4.02 7.01
N HIS A 189 4.19 3.97 5.99
CA HIS A 189 3.74 4.05 4.61
C HIS A 189 3.31 2.66 4.13
N LEU A 190 2.01 2.51 3.85
CA LEU A 190 1.45 1.29 3.28
C LEU A 190 1.18 1.47 1.78
N GLY A 191 1.76 0.61 0.95
CA GLY A 191 1.46 0.48 -0.47
C GLY A 191 0.76 -0.85 -0.77
N ILE A 192 -0.12 -0.85 -1.77
CA ILE A 192 -0.73 -2.06 -2.34
C ILE A 192 -0.47 -2.04 -3.83
N TYR A 193 0.08 -3.13 -4.36
CA TYR A 193 0.42 -3.23 -5.78
C TYR A 193 -0.10 -4.56 -6.35
N LEU A 194 -0.65 -4.45 -7.55
CA LEU A 194 -1.09 -5.58 -8.36
C LEU A 194 -0.09 -5.81 -9.49
N ARG A 195 -0.02 -7.05 -9.95
CA ARG A 195 0.79 -7.44 -11.09
C ARG A 195 -0.05 -8.23 -12.08
N ASN A 196 0.17 -8.03 -13.38
CA ASN A 196 -0.36 -8.87 -14.44
C ASN A 196 0.62 -8.91 -15.61
N GLU A 197 0.22 -9.50 -16.74
CA GLU A 197 1.05 -9.61 -17.94
C GLU A 197 1.42 -8.22 -18.54
N GLU A 198 0.61 -7.20 -18.31
CA GLU A 198 0.81 -5.85 -18.84
C GLU A 198 1.60 -4.94 -17.89
N PHE A 199 1.51 -5.20 -16.57
CA PHE A 199 2.12 -4.37 -15.53
C PHE A 199 2.94 -5.22 -14.57
N ALA A 200 4.21 -4.87 -14.45
CA ALA A 200 5.05 -5.43 -13.39
C ALA A 200 4.56 -5.01 -12.00
N GLU A 201 4.05 -3.78 -11.88
CA GLU A 201 3.46 -3.22 -10.66
C GLU A 201 2.43 -2.17 -11.02
N LEU A 202 1.20 -2.33 -10.55
CA LEU A 202 0.12 -1.36 -10.62
C LEU A 202 -0.24 -0.92 -9.20
N ALA A 203 0.10 0.29 -8.83
CA ALA A 203 -0.25 0.85 -7.53
C ALA A 203 -1.76 1.02 -7.39
N VAL A 204 -2.30 0.64 -6.23
CA VAL A 204 -3.71 0.76 -5.87
C VAL A 204 -3.85 1.58 -4.61
N ASN A 205 -4.84 2.47 -4.56
CA ASN A 205 -5.11 3.29 -3.38
C ASN A 205 -5.48 2.43 -2.16
N PRO A 206 -4.66 2.40 -1.09
CA PRO A 206 -4.93 1.55 0.07
C PRO A 206 -6.05 2.06 0.98
N TYR A 207 -6.44 3.34 0.87
CA TYR A 207 -7.30 4.02 1.82
C TYR A 207 -8.59 3.26 2.15
N TRP A 208 -9.34 2.81 1.12
CA TRP A 208 -10.62 2.14 1.33
C TRP A 208 -10.48 0.73 1.91
N PHE A 209 -9.39 0.03 1.60
CA PHE A 209 -9.06 -1.25 2.20
C PHE A 209 -8.71 -1.10 3.68
N LEU A 210 -7.95 -0.07 4.04
CA LEU A 210 -7.66 0.28 5.43
C LEU A 210 -8.95 0.62 6.21
N ARG A 211 -9.85 1.41 5.61
CA ARG A 211 -11.16 1.71 6.22
C ARG A 211 -11.96 0.46 6.53
N TYR A 212 -11.93 -0.54 5.65
CA TYR A 212 -12.57 -1.83 5.90
C TYR A 212 -11.88 -2.59 7.03
N LEU A 213 -10.55 -2.65 7.01
CA LEU A 213 -9.73 -3.39 7.98
C LEU A 213 -9.76 -2.79 9.40
N GLU A 214 -10.21 -1.55 9.60
CA GLU A 214 -10.39 -0.99 10.95
C GLU A 214 -11.24 -1.88 11.87
N ASN A 215 -12.15 -2.65 11.30
CA ASN A 215 -12.99 -3.60 12.03
C ASN A 215 -12.29 -4.93 12.33
N TYR A 216 -11.09 -5.14 11.79
CA TYR A 216 -10.30 -6.39 11.87
C TYR A 216 -8.92 -6.13 12.49
N ARG A 217 -8.90 -5.40 13.61
CA ARG A 217 -7.66 -5.12 14.35
C ARG A 217 -7.38 -6.22 15.37
N LEU A 218 -6.18 -6.80 15.30
CA LEU A 218 -5.71 -7.72 16.34
C LEU A 218 -5.46 -6.96 17.63
N THR A 219 -5.73 -7.63 18.77
CA THR A 219 -5.38 -7.13 20.10
C THR A 219 -4.20 -7.91 20.64
N VAL A 220 -3.10 -7.22 20.91
CA VAL A 220 -1.85 -7.80 21.40
C VAL A 220 -1.48 -7.20 22.76
N SER A 221 -0.75 -7.95 23.58
CA SER A 221 -0.18 -7.40 24.82
C SER A 221 1.02 -6.52 24.44
N ARG A 222 1.16 -5.38 25.11
CA ARG A 222 2.39 -4.58 25.01
C ARG A 222 3.53 -5.46 25.52
N GLY A 223 4.49 -5.77 24.64
CA GLY A 223 5.65 -6.58 25.06
C GLY A 223 6.30 -5.91 26.24
N ALA A 224 6.67 -6.69 27.26
CA ALA A 224 7.51 -6.16 28.33
C ALA A 224 8.78 -5.62 27.65
N SER A 225 8.98 -4.30 27.75
CA SER A 225 10.24 -3.67 27.37
C SER A 225 11.34 -4.31 28.21
N GLY A 226 12.11 -5.19 27.54
CA GLY A 226 13.30 -5.82 28.13
C GLY A 226 14.46 -4.82 28.20
#